data_85ef53f04181af115505ebfaee6532c5
#
_entry.id   85ef53f04181af115505ebfaee6532c5
#
_cell.length_a   1.000
_cell.length_b   1.000
_cell.length_c   1.000
_cell.angle_alpha   90.00
_cell.angle_beta   90.00
_cell.angle_gamma   90.00
#
_symmetry.space_group_name_H-M   'P 1'
#
loop_
_entity.id
_entity.type
_entity.pdbx_description
1 polymer ?
#
loop_
_entity_poly.entity_id
_entity_poly.type
_entity_poly.pdbx_seq_one_letter_code
_entity_poly.pdbx_strand_id
1 'polypeptide(L)'
;MKSRTRIGILGGTFDPVHLGHVETALAAQRALDLDRVLLLPSGAPPHRAHQPFASRFHRFAMVALAVTGHAPLEVSDLEIGEPGPSYTFETLSRLQADGLTATQIFFITGADAFAEIATWSRYPLVLDMANFVVVSRPGHPAASLREKLPSLAARMRLDARPSEQVAIFLVDAPTPDVSSTEIRRLLETGGAVQGLVPTAVAVYIDQHGLYTRAGATASTGRSLA
;
A
#
# COMPACT_ATOMS: atom_id res chain seq x y z
N MET A 1 -32.30 -0.21 2.36
CA MET A 1 -31.25 -0.84 1.50
C MET A 1 -30.00 -0.96 2.36
N LYS A 2 -29.42 -2.17 2.55
CA LYS A 2 -28.11 -2.29 3.21
C LYS A 2 -27.08 -1.54 2.35
N SER A 3 -26.36 -0.60 2.96
CA SER A 3 -25.23 0.05 2.31
C SER A 3 -24.28 -1.03 1.77
N ARG A 4 -23.85 -0.89 0.54
CA ARG A 4 -22.95 -1.85 -0.13
C ARG A 4 -21.59 -1.71 0.54
N THR A 5 -21.07 -2.76 1.17
CA THR A 5 -19.76 -2.74 1.84
C THR A 5 -18.67 -2.24 0.88
N ARG A 6 -17.83 -1.30 1.34
CA ARG A 6 -16.71 -0.69 0.61
C ARG A 6 -15.42 -0.99 1.32
N ILE A 7 -14.56 -1.78 0.70
CA ILE A 7 -13.31 -2.23 1.31
C ILE A 7 -12.15 -1.63 0.55
N GLY A 8 -11.35 -0.80 1.24
CA GLY A 8 -10.08 -0.30 0.73
C GLY A 8 -9.00 -1.37 0.84
N ILE A 9 -8.12 -1.44 -0.16
CA ILE A 9 -6.96 -2.33 -0.20
C ILE A 9 -5.74 -1.49 -0.52
N LEU A 10 -4.81 -1.37 0.41
CA LEU A 10 -3.52 -0.73 0.20
C LEU A 10 -2.42 -1.78 0.23
N GLY A 11 -2.01 -2.23 -0.96
CA GLY A 11 -0.86 -3.13 -1.11
C GLY A 11 0.46 -2.37 -1.06
N GLY A 12 1.49 -3.02 -0.53
CA GLY A 12 2.82 -2.39 -0.49
C GLY A 12 3.89 -3.29 0.10
N THR A 13 5.14 -2.95 -0.16
CA THR A 13 6.26 -3.66 0.48
C THR A 13 6.33 -3.35 1.97
N PHE A 14 6.07 -2.09 2.36
CA PHE A 14 6.12 -1.59 3.74
C PHE A 14 7.45 -1.92 4.44
N ASP A 15 8.56 -1.49 3.86
CA ASP A 15 9.92 -1.86 4.28
C ASP A 15 10.78 -0.63 4.68
N PRO A 16 10.46 0.06 5.80
CA PRO A 16 9.30 -0.10 6.68
C PRO A 16 8.03 0.63 6.22
N VAL A 17 6.90 0.32 6.86
CA VAL A 17 5.71 1.17 6.82
C VAL A 17 6.04 2.53 7.45
N HIS A 18 5.42 3.61 6.95
CA HIS A 18 5.67 4.99 7.41
C HIS A 18 4.40 5.84 7.37
N LEU A 19 4.45 7.04 7.93
CA LEU A 19 3.29 7.94 8.04
C LEU A 19 2.67 8.26 6.69
N GLY A 20 3.46 8.35 5.61
CA GLY A 20 2.91 8.53 4.26
C GLY A 20 1.97 7.40 3.81
N HIS A 21 2.24 6.15 4.20
CA HIS A 21 1.33 5.02 3.92
C HIS A 21 0.04 5.12 4.74
N VAL A 22 0.15 5.42 6.04
CA VAL A 22 -1.00 5.55 6.94
C VAL A 22 -1.93 6.67 6.47
N GLU A 23 -1.36 7.86 6.16
CA GLU A 23 -2.15 8.99 5.69
C GLU A 23 -2.76 8.76 4.30
N THR A 24 -2.08 8.03 3.42
CA THR A 24 -2.66 7.60 2.13
C THR A 24 -3.91 6.73 2.34
N ALA A 25 -3.84 5.76 3.26
CA ALA A 25 -4.96 4.89 3.60
C ALA A 25 -6.13 5.68 4.20
N LEU A 26 -5.84 6.57 5.15
CA LEU A 26 -6.85 7.43 5.81
C LEU A 26 -7.46 8.44 4.84
N ALA A 27 -6.67 9.03 3.95
CA ALA A 27 -7.18 9.96 2.93
C ALA A 27 -8.17 9.27 1.99
N ALA A 28 -7.84 8.07 1.51
CA ALA A 28 -8.74 7.29 0.67
C ALA A 28 -10.02 6.89 1.42
N GLN A 29 -9.89 6.47 2.70
CA GLN A 29 -11.00 6.11 3.55
C GLN A 29 -11.98 7.27 3.72
N ARG A 30 -11.47 8.46 4.08
CA ARG A 30 -12.29 9.66 4.27
C ARG A 30 -12.95 10.13 2.98
N ALA A 31 -12.20 10.12 1.86
CA ALA A 31 -12.69 10.64 0.59
C ALA A 31 -13.82 9.79 0.01
N LEU A 32 -13.81 8.47 0.25
CA LEU A 32 -14.76 7.53 -0.36
C LEU A 32 -15.68 6.84 0.66
N ASP A 33 -15.66 7.25 1.92
CA ASP A 33 -16.43 6.65 3.01
C ASP A 33 -16.30 5.12 3.00
N LEU A 34 -15.04 4.65 3.04
CA LEU A 34 -14.76 3.20 3.06
C LEU A 34 -15.03 2.65 4.46
N ASP A 35 -15.70 1.51 4.54
CA ASP A 35 -16.04 0.86 5.83
C ASP A 35 -14.76 0.43 6.58
N ARG A 36 -13.76 -0.05 5.84
CA ARG A 36 -12.44 -0.41 6.34
C ARG A 36 -11.39 -0.36 5.22
N VAL A 37 -10.13 -0.27 5.62
CA VAL A 37 -8.97 -0.34 4.71
C VAL A 37 -8.02 -1.40 5.20
N LEU A 38 -7.76 -2.40 4.36
CA LEU A 38 -6.79 -3.46 4.62
C LEU A 38 -5.43 -3.04 4.06
N LEU A 39 -4.41 -2.98 4.90
CA LEU A 39 -3.03 -2.84 4.46
C LEU A 39 -2.45 -4.25 4.26
N LEU A 40 -2.00 -4.55 3.04
CA LEU A 40 -1.49 -5.86 2.63
C LEU A 40 0.03 -5.78 2.41
N PRO A 41 0.85 -6.21 3.38
CA PRO A 41 2.29 -6.36 3.16
C PRO A 41 2.56 -7.44 2.11
N SER A 42 3.26 -7.10 1.02
CA SER A 42 3.58 -8.06 -0.03
C SER A 42 4.48 -9.19 0.49
N GLY A 43 4.16 -10.43 0.13
CA GLY A 43 5.00 -11.59 0.40
C GLY A 43 6.33 -11.47 -0.34
N ALA A 44 6.27 -11.38 -1.66
CA ALA A 44 7.41 -11.20 -2.56
C ALA A 44 7.09 -10.07 -3.57
N PRO A 45 7.62 -8.85 -3.39
CA PRO A 45 7.32 -7.71 -4.28
C PRO A 45 7.91 -7.95 -5.68
N PRO A 46 7.09 -7.89 -6.76
CA PRO A 46 7.51 -8.26 -8.11
C PRO A 46 8.46 -7.24 -8.77
N HIS A 47 8.37 -5.97 -8.39
CA HIS A 47 9.08 -4.86 -9.04
C HIS A 47 10.39 -4.48 -8.36
N ARG A 48 10.87 -5.27 -7.39
CA ARG A 48 12.15 -4.99 -6.72
C ARG A 48 13.24 -5.87 -7.30
N ALA A 49 14.33 -5.22 -7.73
CA ALA A 49 15.56 -5.91 -8.16
C ALA A 49 16.20 -6.71 -7.02
N HIS A 50 15.89 -6.37 -5.76
CA HIS A 50 16.44 -7.02 -4.57
C HIS A 50 15.31 -7.38 -3.59
N GLN A 51 15.53 -8.44 -2.81
CA GLN A 51 14.65 -8.82 -1.70
C GLN A 51 14.49 -7.64 -0.71
N PRO A 52 13.34 -7.52 -0.04
CA PRO A 52 13.16 -6.56 1.04
C PRO A 52 14.23 -6.72 2.13
N PHE A 53 14.62 -5.60 2.77
CA PHE A 53 15.61 -5.61 3.85
C PHE A 53 15.07 -6.34 5.09
N ALA A 54 13.81 -6.10 5.44
CA ALA A 54 13.15 -6.82 6.51
C ALA A 54 12.34 -8.00 5.98
N SER A 55 12.32 -9.11 6.74
CA SER A 55 11.49 -10.27 6.40
C SER A 55 10.01 -9.89 6.29
N ARG A 56 9.24 -10.66 5.53
CA ARG A 56 7.79 -10.46 5.40
C ARG A 56 7.07 -10.44 6.75
N PHE A 57 7.54 -11.21 7.73
CA PHE A 57 6.96 -11.25 9.07
C PHE A 57 7.25 -9.98 9.88
N HIS A 58 8.47 -9.42 9.82
CA HIS A 58 8.79 -8.12 10.40
C HIS A 58 7.96 -7.01 9.74
N ARG A 59 7.80 -7.03 8.42
CA ARG A 59 7.01 -6.02 7.70
C ARG A 59 5.53 -6.10 8.09
N PHE A 60 4.98 -7.30 8.22
CA PHE A 60 3.63 -7.52 8.73
C PHE A 60 3.46 -6.98 10.16
N ALA A 61 4.38 -7.31 11.07
CA ALA A 61 4.34 -6.83 12.45
C ALA A 61 4.40 -5.29 12.53
N MET A 62 5.27 -4.66 11.72
CA MET A 62 5.34 -3.20 11.66
C MET A 62 4.03 -2.58 11.13
N VAL A 63 3.38 -3.17 10.13
CA VAL A 63 2.08 -2.68 9.64
C VAL A 63 0.99 -2.86 10.69
N ALA A 64 0.96 -4.00 11.41
CA ALA A 64 0.02 -4.22 12.52
C ALA A 64 0.16 -3.15 13.61
N LEU A 65 1.40 -2.79 13.95
CA LEU A 65 1.68 -1.69 14.91
C LEU A 65 1.26 -0.33 14.33
N ALA A 66 1.47 -0.10 13.04
CA ALA A 66 1.17 1.18 12.40
C ALA A 66 -0.33 1.48 12.32
N VAL A 67 -1.18 0.46 12.20
CA VAL A 67 -2.64 0.63 12.13
C VAL A 67 -3.30 0.71 13.50
N THR A 68 -2.57 0.41 14.58
CA THR A 68 -3.11 0.47 15.94
C THR A 68 -3.60 1.88 16.28
N GLY A 69 -4.84 1.98 16.78
CA GLY A 69 -5.48 3.27 17.09
C GLY A 69 -6.18 3.96 15.92
N HIS A 70 -6.11 3.39 14.73
CA HIS A 70 -6.84 3.88 13.53
C HIS A 70 -7.98 2.91 13.20
N ALA A 71 -9.15 3.08 13.84
CA ALA A 71 -10.29 2.15 13.75
C ALA A 71 -10.64 1.63 12.34
N PRO A 72 -10.57 2.41 11.25
CA PRO A 72 -10.89 1.89 9.92
C PRO A 72 -9.73 1.13 9.24
N LEU A 73 -8.51 1.13 9.84
CA LEU A 73 -7.35 0.47 9.26
C LEU A 73 -7.09 -0.88 9.90
N GLU A 74 -6.85 -1.88 9.08
CA GLU A 74 -6.54 -3.25 9.50
C GLU A 74 -5.32 -3.75 8.72
N VAL A 75 -4.53 -4.66 9.29
CA VAL A 75 -3.51 -5.40 8.53
C VAL A 75 -4.08 -6.72 8.04
N SER A 76 -3.70 -7.14 6.85
CA SER A 76 -4.07 -8.46 6.31
C SER A 76 -2.82 -9.24 5.91
N ASP A 77 -2.83 -10.53 6.18
CA ASP A 77 -1.77 -11.50 5.84
C ASP A 77 -1.99 -12.20 4.49
N LEU A 78 -2.99 -11.75 3.71
CA LEU A 78 -3.43 -12.37 2.46
C LEU A 78 -2.28 -12.73 1.51
N GLU A 79 -1.19 -11.95 1.49
CA GLU A 79 -0.03 -12.17 0.63
C GLU A 79 1.17 -12.78 1.36
N ILE A 80 1.16 -12.82 2.70
CA ILE A 80 2.33 -13.24 3.52
C ILE A 80 2.65 -14.73 3.36
N GLY A 81 1.61 -15.57 3.31
CA GLY A 81 1.74 -17.03 3.21
C GLY A 81 1.93 -17.55 1.78
N GLU A 82 1.76 -16.69 0.79
CA GLU A 82 1.69 -17.13 -0.60
C GLU A 82 3.06 -17.32 -1.24
N PRO A 83 3.25 -18.40 -2.00
CA PRO A 83 4.43 -18.57 -2.83
C PRO A 83 4.37 -17.66 -4.07
N GLY A 84 5.49 -17.08 -4.45
CA GLY A 84 5.62 -16.29 -5.68
C GLY A 84 5.35 -14.80 -5.52
N PRO A 85 5.42 -14.06 -6.64
CA PRO A 85 5.29 -12.60 -6.64
C PRO A 85 3.88 -12.12 -6.29
N SER A 86 3.80 -11.06 -5.48
CA SER A 86 2.54 -10.40 -5.09
C SER A 86 2.06 -9.44 -6.19
N TYR A 87 1.38 -9.94 -7.22
CA TYR A 87 0.78 -9.09 -8.24
C TYR A 87 -0.62 -8.64 -7.84
N THR A 88 -0.92 -7.37 -8.10
CA THR A 88 -2.25 -6.77 -7.81
C THR A 88 -3.39 -7.57 -8.42
N PHE A 89 -3.25 -8.05 -9.66
CA PHE A 89 -4.29 -8.85 -10.33
C PHE A 89 -4.62 -10.12 -9.52
N GLU A 90 -3.62 -10.83 -9.03
CA GLU A 90 -3.79 -12.07 -8.26
C GLU A 90 -4.45 -11.79 -6.90
N THR A 91 -4.03 -10.71 -6.23
CA THR A 91 -4.64 -10.25 -4.97
C THR A 91 -6.12 -9.93 -5.15
N LEU A 92 -6.47 -9.19 -6.19
CA LEU A 92 -7.87 -8.84 -6.49
C LEU A 92 -8.69 -10.08 -6.86
N SER A 93 -8.09 -11.04 -7.60
CA SER A 93 -8.75 -12.31 -7.95
C SER A 93 -9.11 -13.13 -6.70
N ARG A 94 -8.23 -13.18 -5.70
CA ARG A 94 -8.49 -13.85 -4.41
C ARG A 94 -9.62 -13.20 -3.65
N LEU A 95 -9.58 -11.87 -3.51
CA LEU A 95 -10.64 -11.12 -2.83
C LEU A 95 -12.01 -11.34 -3.49
N GLN A 96 -12.05 -11.48 -4.81
CA GLN A 96 -13.30 -11.81 -5.53
C GLN A 96 -13.71 -13.27 -5.31
N ALA A 97 -12.78 -14.21 -5.25
CA ALA A 97 -13.05 -15.60 -4.91
C ALA A 97 -13.61 -15.75 -3.49
N ASP A 98 -13.20 -14.86 -2.56
CA ASP A 98 -13.71 -14.76 -1.20
C ASP A 98 -15.09 -14.04 -1.12
N GLY A 99 -15.70 -13.73 -2.26
CA GLY A 99 -17.08 -13.24 -2.37
C GLY A 99 -17.24 -11.73 -2.51
N LEU A 100 -16.15 -10.94 -2.62
CA LEU A 100 -16.24 -9.51 -2.91
C LEU A 100 -16.47 -9.27 -4.40
N THR A 101 -17.32 -8.32 -4.73
CA THR A 101 -17.48 -7.85 -6.12
C THR A 101 -16.45 -6.75 -6.45
N ALA A 102 -16.12 -6.59 -7.72
CA ALA A 102 -15.20 -5.53 -8.18
C ALA A 102 -15.61 -4.13 -7.70
N THR A 103 -16.92 -3.85 -7.63
CA THR A 103 -17.44 -2.55 -7.17
C THR A 103 -17.42 -2.36 -5.66
N GLN A 104 -17.11 -3.40 -4.86
CA GLN A 104 -16.93 -3.32 -3.42
C GLN A 104 -15.44 -3.15 -3.05
N ILE A 105 -14.53 -3.47 -3.95
CA ILE A 105 -13.08 -3.36 -3.74
C ILE A 105 -12.61 -2.00 -4.24
N PHE A 106 -11.82 -1.31 -3.42
CA PHE A 106 -11.20 -0.02 -3.70
C PHE A 106 -9.68 -0.16 -3.53
N PHE A 107 -8.96 -0.43 -4.63
CA PHE A 107 -7.51 -0.58 -4.60
C PHE A 107 -6.84 0.80 -4.53
N ILE A 108 -6.15 1.05 -3.42
CA ILE A 108 -5.54 2.35 -3.09
C ILE A 108 -4.08 2.34 -3.53
N THR A 109 -3.66 3.39 -4.22
CA THR A 109 -2.27 3.56 -4.69
C THR A 109 -1.89 5.03 -4.75
N GLY A 110 -0.60 5.32 -4.75
CA GLY A 110 -0.08 6.68 -5.00
C GLY A 110 -0.13 7.04 -6.48
N ALA A 111 -0.21 8.34 -6.77
CA ALA A 111 -0.26 8.84 -8.14
C ALA A 111 1.02 8.54 -8.95
N ASP A 112 2.17 8.45 -8.28
CA ASP A 112 3.45 8.03 -8.84
C ASP A 112 3.39 6.58 -9.36
N ALA A 113 2.93 5.66 -8.54
CA ALA A 113 2.80 4.24 -8.91
C ALA A 113 1.71 4.02 -9.96
N PHE A 114 0.58 4.73 -9.88
CA PHE A 114 -0.50 4.60 -10.86
C PHE A 114 -0.13 5.17 -12.24
N ALA A 115 0.79 6.14 -12.31
CA ALA A 115 1.29 6.65 -13.59
C ALA A 115 1.93 5.53 -14.44
N GLU A 116 2.46 4.50 -13.79
CA GLU A 116 3.08 3.32 -14.42
C GLU A 116 2.10 2.15 -14.60
N ILE A 117 0.78 2.37 -14.54
CA ILE A 117 -0.26 1.32 -14.55
C ILE A 117 -0.16 0.40 -15.77
N ALA A 118 0.30 0.90 -16.91
CA ALA A 118 0.46 0.12 -18.13
C ALA A 118 1.53 -1.00 -18.00
N THR A 119 2.41 -0.91 -17.01
CA THR A 119 3.44 -1.93 -16.72
C THR A 119 2.96 -3.01 -15.74
N TRP A 120 1.77 -2.84 -15.15
CA TRP A 120 1.25 -3.78 -14.17
C TRP A 120 0.81 -5.08 -14.82
N SER A 121 0.98 -6.17 -14.08
CA SER A 121 0.57 -7.52 -14.54
C SER A 121 -0.91 -7.52 -14.97
N ARG A 122 -1.18 -8.13 -16.12
CA ARG A 122 -2.53 -8.23 -16.70
C ARG A 122 -3.18 -6.89 -17.05
N TYR A 123 -2.41 -5.80 -17.31
CA TYR A 123 -2.98 -4.60 -17.88
C TYR A 123 -3.53 -4.87 -19.30
N PRO A 124 -4.69 -4.35 -19.72
CA PRO A 124 -5.59 -3.47 -18.95
C PRO A 124 -6.62 -4.20 -18.07
N LEU A 125 -6.68 -5.53 -18.05
CA LEU A 125 -7.70 -6.32 -17.35
C LEU A 125 -7.75 -6.04 -15.83
N VAL A 126 -6.60 -5.73 -15.22
CA VAL A 126 -6.52 -5.38 -13.79
C VAL A 126 -7.43 -4.20 -13.42
N LEU A 127 -7.69 -3.28 -14.36
CA LEU A 127 -8.53 -2.11 -14.15
C LEU A 127 -10.04 -2.45 -14.02
N ASP A 128 -10.44 -3.65 -14.41
CA ASP A 128 -11.84 -4.11 -14.31
C ASP A 128 -12.08 -4.93 -13.04
N MET A 129 -11.01 -5.23 -12.29
CA MET A 129 -11.06 -6.07 -11.09
C MET A 129 -11.49 -5.29 -9.83
N ALA A 130 -11.35 -3.95 -9.81
CA ALA A 130 -11.66 -3.12 -8.66
C ALA A 130 -11.86 -1.65 -9.07
N ASN A 131 -12.43 -0.85 -8.16
CA ASN A 131 -12.21 0.60 -8.21
C ASN A 131 -10.75 0.89 -7.86
N PHE A 132 -10.14 1.86 -8.53
CA PHE A 132 -8.82 2.36 -8.15
C PHE A 132 -8.96 3.70 -7.43
N VAL A 133 -8.27 3.87 -6.31
CA VAL A 133 -8.22 5.11 -5.54
C VAL A 133 -6.80 5.64 -5.63
N VAL A 134 -6.61 6.69 -6.40
CA VAL A 134 -5.29 7.26 -6.65
C VAL A 134 -5.14 8.52 -5.82
N VAL A 135 -4.27 8.44 -4.81
CA VAL A 135 -4.02 9.54 -3.87
C VAL A 135 -2.80 10.33 -4.32
N SER A 136 -2.91 11.66 -4.29
CA SER A 136 -1.79 12.57 -4.56
C SER A 136 -0.61 12.29 -3.64
N ARG A 137 0.59 12.47 -4.17
CA ARG A 137 1.83 12.45 -3.40
C ARG A 137 2.64 13.73 -3.67
N PRO A 138 3.56 14.13 -2.78
CA PRO A 138 4.44 15.26 -3.03
C PRO A 138 5.08 15.16 -4.41
N GLY A 139 4.93 16.19 -5.23
CA GLY A 139 5.41 16.22 -6.62
C GLY A 139 4.56 15.44 -7.64
N HIS A 140 3.54 14.68 -7.20
CA HIS A 140 2.68 13.85 -8.05
C HIS A 140 1.20 14.09 -7.76
N PRO A 141 0.60 15.20 -8.21
CA PRO A 141 -0.83 15.45 -8.03
C PRO A 141 -1.66 14.45 -8.84
N ALA A 142 -2.65 13.82 -8.21
CA ALA A 142 -3.51 12.82 -8.87
C ALA A 142 -4.25 13.40 -10.08
N ALA A 143 -4.65 14.67 -10.03
CA ALA A 143 -5.33 15.34 -11.14
C ALA A 143 -4.52 15.35 -12.44
N SER A 144 -3.17 15.39 -12.37
CA SER A 144 -2.30 15.37 -13.56
C SER A 144 -2.37 14.06 -14.36
N LEU A 145 -2.93 13.00 -13.78
CA LEU A 145 -3.07 11.71 -14.46
C LEU A 145 -4.05 11.76 -15.64
N ARG A 146 -5.00 12.69 -15.65
CA ARG A 146 -5.90 12.87 -16.81
C ARG A 146 -5.15 13.25 -18.09
N GLU A 147 -4.10 14.02 -17.96
CA GLU A 147 -3.24 14.43 -19.07
C GLU A 147 -2.20 13.36 -19.41
N LYS A 148 -1.64 12.71 -18.38
CA LYS A 148 -0.60 11.67 -18.53
C LYS A 148 -1.16 10.35 -19.11
N LEU A 149 -2.42 10.03 -18.80
CA LEU A 149 -3.09 8.78 -19.20
C LEU A 149 -4.43 9.10 -19.90
N PRO A 150 -4.42 9.75 -21.06
CA PRO A 150 -5.65 10.22 -21.73
C PRO A 150 -6.60 9.08 -22.11
N SER A 151 -6.10 7.88 -22.37
CA SER A 151 -6.91 6.69 -22.66
C SER A 151 -7.76 6.23 -21.45
N LEU A 152 -7.38 6.60 -20.24
CA LEU A 152 -8.09 6.28 -19.01
C LEU A 152 -8.93 7.45 -18.48
N ALA A 153 -8.83 8.65 -19.08
CA ALA A 153 -9.48 9.87 -18.57
C ALA A 153 -11.00 9.72 -18.41
N ALA A 154 -11.67 8.97 -19.28
CA ALA A 154 -13.11 8.70 -19.21
C ALA A 154 -13.51 7.85 -17.98
N ARG A 155 -12.59 7.06 -17.43
CA ARG A 155 -12.79 6.26 -16.21
C ARG A 155 -12.45 7.03 -14.93
N MET A 156 -11.76 8.19 -15.04
CA MET A 156 -11.29 8.98 -13.90
C MET A 156 -12.39 9.89 -13.35
N ARG A 157 -12.56 9.91 -12.04
CA ARG A 157 -13.56 10.69 -11.30
C ARG A 157 -12.92 11.48 -10.18
N LEU A 158 -13.46 12.67 -9.92
CA LEU A 158 -13.10 13.53 -8.80
C LEU A 158 -14.14 13.48 -7.68
N ASP A 159 -15.31 12.91 -7.95
CA ASP A 159 -16.40 12.75 -6.99
C ASP A 159 -16.47 11.30 -6.48
N ALA A 160 -16.90 11.14 -5.24
CA ALA A 160 -17.03 9.86 -4.54
C ALA A 160 -18.38 9.16 -4.77
N ARG A 161 -19.11 9.50 -5.83
CA ARG A 161 -20.45 8.96 -6.06
C ARG A 161 -20.40 7.47 -6.33
N PRO A 162 -21.29 6.69 -5.70
CA PRO A 162 -21.45 5.28 -6.01
C PRO A 162 -21.70 5.07 -7.52
N SER A 163 -21.08 4.04 -8.07
CA SER A 163 -21.25 3.64 -9.46
C SER A 163 -21.53 2.14 -9.51
N GLU A 164 -22.31 1.72 -10.48
CA GLU A 164 -22.50 0.30 -10.80
C GLU A 164 -21.30 -0.29 -11.56
N GLN A 165 -20.45 0.58 -12.09
CA GLN A 165 -19.22 0.21 -12.80
C GLN A 165 -18.01 0.67 -11.99
N VAL A 166 -16.91 -0.08 -12.10
CA VAL A 166 -15.62 0.30 -11.51
C VAL A 166 -15.08 1.57 -12.15
N ALA A 167 -14.42 2.40 -11.35
CA ALA A 167 -13.89 3.70 -11.74
C ALA A 167 -12.50 3.95 -11.14
N ILE A 168 -11.82 5.00 -11.60
CA ILE A 168 -10.57 5.48 -11.05
C ILE A 168 -10.86 6.79 -10.33
N PHE A 169 -10.81 6.78 -9.01
CA PHE A 169 -11.06 7.95 -8.15
C PHE A 169 -9.75 8.68 -7.90
N LEU A 170 -9.70 9.95 -8.26
CA LEU A 170 -8.56 10.81 -8.02
C LEU A 170 -8.78 11.59 -6.72
N VAL A 171 -7.97 11.31 -5.71
CA VAL A 171 -8.05 11.92 -4.38
C VAL A 171 -6.89 12.87 -4.19
N ASP A 172 -7.20 14.16 -4.08
CA ASP A 172 -6.21 15.17 -3.74
C ASP A 172 -6.19 15.36 -2.22
N ALA A 173 -5.13 14.89 -1.59
CA ALA A 173 -4.94 14.99 -0.15
C ALA A 173 -3.46 15.25 0.16
N PRO A 174 -3.17 16.10 1.15
CA PRO A 174 -1.81 16.29 1.62
C PRO A 174 -1.31 15.01 2.29
N THR A 175 -0.26 14.43 1.74
CA THR A 175 0.42 13.27 2.33
C THR A 175 1.85 13.67 2.72
N PRO A 176 2.39 13.16 3.85
CA PRO A 176 3.77 13.44 4.24
C PRO A 176 4.77 13.03 3.15
N ASP A 177 5.78 13.86 2.95
CA ASP A 177 6.91 13.54 2.06
C ASP A 177 7.89 12.62 2.78
N VAL A 178 7.58 11.34 2.79
CA VAL A 178 8.33 10.30 3.49
C VAL A 178 8.46 9.08 2.59
N SER A 179 9.65 8.50 2.51
CA SER A 179 9.88 7.25 1.79
C SER A 179 10.59 6.21 2.64
N SER A 180 10.27 4.93 2.41
CA SER A 180 10.97 3.81 3.07
C SER A 180 12.47 3.83 2.77
N THR A 181 12.88 4.28 1.60
CA THR A 181 14.29 4.39 1.21
C THR A 181 15.04 5.39 2.06
N GLU A 182 14.45 6.57 2.27
CA GLU A 182 15.06 7.59 3.14
C GLU A 182 15.13 7.14 4.59
N ILE A 183 14.06 6.50 5.10
CA ILE A 183 14.04 5.94 6.46
C ILE A 183 15.18 4.93 6.65
N ARG A 184 15.37 3.99 5.69
CA ARG A 184 16.45 3.01 5.78
C ARG A 184 17.83 3.67 5.77
N ARG A 185 18.03 4.68 4.91
CA ARG A 185 19.26 5.44 4.86
C ARG A 185 19.57 6.15 6.19
N LEU A 186 18.57 6.73 6.84
CA LEU A 186 18.72 7.36 8.16
C LEU A 186 19.12 6.32 9.21
N LEU A 187 18.41 5.18 9.28
CA LEU A 187 18.69 4.12 10.25
C LEU A 187 20.08 3.50 10.06
N GLU A 188 20.52 3.33 8.82
CA GLU A 188 21.86 2.83 8.50
C GLU A 188 22.98 3.75 9.03
N THR A 189 22.72 5.06 9.07
CA THR A 189 23.66 6.07 9.56
C THR A 189 23.45 6.46 11.03
N GLY A 190 22.54 5.79 11.74
CA GLY A 190 22.22 6.09 13.13
C GLY A 190 21.34 7.33 13.30
N GLY A 191 20.69 7.79 12.24
CA GLY A 191 19.77 8.92 12.26
C GLY A 191 18.43 8.60 12.91
N ALA A 192 17.72 9.65 13.34
CA ALA A 192 16.42 9.56 13.98
C ALA A 192 15.29 9.44 12.94
N VAL A 193 14.28 8.59 13.24
CA VAL A 193 13.10 8.38 12.38
C VAL A 193 11.78 8.79 13.04
N GLN A 194 11.87 9.48 14.19
CA GLN A 194 10.71 10.06 14.88
C GLN A 194 10.00 11.05 13.95
N GLY A 195 8.65 10.94 13.89
CA GLY A 195 7.85 11.77 12.98
C GLY A 195 7.84 11.31 11.52
N LEU A 196 8.61 10.28 11.15
CA LEU A 196 8.56 9.64 9.83
C LEU A 196 7.77 8.33 9.85
N VAL A 197 7.85 7.59 10.95
CA VAL A 197 7.09 6.37 11.20
C VAL A 197 6.23 6.52 12.46
N PRO A 198 5.16 5.72 12.64
CA PRO A 198 4.46 5.65 13.92
C PRO A 198 5.41 5.26 15.06
N THR A 199 5.20 5.80 16.25
CA THR A 199 6.10 5.58 17.40
C THR A 199 6.31 4.11 17.71
N ALA A 200 5.24 3.29 17.67
CA ALA A 200 5.35 1.85 17.92
C ALA A 200 6.23 1.13 16.87
N VAL A 201 6.21 1.62 15.62
CA VAL A 201 7.07 1.09 14.55
C VAL A 201 8.53 1.47 14.80
N ALA A 202 8.81 2.70 15.23
CA ALA A 202 10.18 3.12 15.58
C ALA A 202 10.76 2.27 16.70
N VAL A 203 9.99 2.03 17.76
CA VAL A 203 10.37 1.15 18.90
C VAL A 203 10.65 -0.28 18.41
N TYR A 204 9.78 -0.82 17.54
CA TYR A 204 9.96 -2.16 16.97
C TYR A 204 11.24 -2.28 16.15
N ILE A 205 11.52 -1.30 15.29
CA ILE A 205 12.73 -1.24 14.47
C ILE A 205 13.98 -1.28 15.35
N ASP A 206 14.00 -0.47 16.44
CA ASP A 206 15.12 -0.39 17.37
C ASP A 206 15.32 -1.72 18.13
N GLN A 207 14.25 -2.27 18.71
CA GLN A 207 14.29 -3.54 19.46
C GLN A 207 14.79 -4.73 18.64
N HIS A 208 14.51 -4.74 17.33
CA HIS A 208 14.91 -5.83 16.42
C HIS A 208 16.17 -5.52 15.62
N GLY A 209 16.80 -4.36 15.82
CA GLY A 209 17.99 -3.95 15.09
C GLY A 209 17.80 -3.89 13.56
N LEU A 210 16.58 -3.59 13.10
CA LEU A 210 16.27 -3.59 11.67
C LEU A 210 16.90 -2.38 10.97
N TYR A 211 17.37 -2.59 9.75
CA TYR A 211 17.93 -1.56 8.87
C TYR A 211 19.23 -0.90 9.36
N THR A 212 19.88 -1.49 10.37
CA THR A 212 21.21 -1.05 10.84
C THR A 212 22.32 -1.80 10.13
N ARG A 213 23.55 -1.24 10.11
CA ARG A 213 24.74 -1.95 9.56
C ARG A 213 24.99 -3.29 10.26
N ALA A 214 24.72 -3.38 11.56
CA ALA A 214 24.87 -4.63 12.33
C ALA A 214 23.79 -5.67 11.98
N GLY A 215 22.57 -5.26 11.65
CA GLY A 215 21.46 -6.13 11.27
C GLY A 215 21.62 -6.75 9.87
N ALA A 216 22.31 -6.06 8.95
CA ALA A 216 22.58 -6.56 7.60
C ALA A 216 23.46 -7.82 7.60
N THR A 217 24.35 -7.96 8.60
CA THR A 217 25.24 -9.13 8.74
C THR A 217 24.58 -10.33 9.42
N ALA A 218 23.51 -10.13 10.19
CA ALA A 218 22.80 -11.20 10.90
C ALA A 218 21.79 -11.97 10.01
N SER A 219 21.29 -11.35 8.93
CA SER A 219 20.31 -11.95 8.01
C SER A 219 20.90 -13.05 7.11
N THR A 220 22.23 -13.11 6.93
CA THR A 220 22.91 -14.10 6.09
C THR A 220 23.35 -15.38 6.82
N GLY A 221 23.15 -15.51 8.15
CA GLY A 221 23.73 -16.53 8.98
C GLY A 221 22.81 -17.49 9.72
N ARG A 222 21.49 -17.42 9.60
CA ARG A 222 20.58 -18.38 10.27
C ARG A 222 19.81 -19.24 9.27
N SER A 223 20.51 -20.21 8.67
CA SER A 223 19.91 -21.47 8.26
C SER A 223 19.74 -22.29 9.55
N LEU A 224 18.52 -22.50 9.97
CA LEU A 224 18.22 -23.45 11.04
C LEU A 224 18.36 -24.85 10.47
N ALA A 225 19.33 -25.60 11.01
CA ALA A 225 19.44 -27.04 10.86
C ALA A 225 18.24 -27.74 11.51
#